data_c10678eea49a7ae88e86378799081613
#
_entry.id   c10678eea49a7ae88e86378799081613
#
_cell.length_a   1.000
_cell.length_b   1.000
_cell.length_c   1.000
_cell.angle_alpha   90.00
_cell.angle_beta   90.00
_cell.angle_gamma   90.00
#
_symmetry.space_group_name_H-M   'P 1'
#
loop_
_entity.id
_entity.type
_entity.pdbx_description
1 polymer ?
#
loop_
_entity_poly.entity_id
_entity_poly.type
_entity_poly.pdbx_seq_one_letter_code
_entity_poly.pdbx_strand_id
1 'polypeptide(L)'
;NRDPAGREIRSAFVPGEGFESLLSSDYSQVELRIMADLSGDEALIEAFRSGKDFHKYVASLVYGIPVDDITSDQRSHVKAMSYGLAYGLSTYGLAQQLKIKPKEAESLKNQYFATFGKVHEYLESLVSSAREKGYTETIFGRRRYFPGLKSPNRAVRDAAERAALNAPIQGSAADIMKIAMIRAYDALQEANLGSRLILQIHDELVVEIAPGEEKQATALVKDAMEHAVTTAVPLDVSTGIGSDWQLAAH
;
A
#
# COMPACT_ATOMS: atom_id res chain seq x y z
N ASN A 1 -9.81 -4.38 9.49
CA ASN A 1 -9.39 -5.03 10.73
C ASN A 1 -10.15 -6.34 10.92
N ARG A 2 -9.44 -7.49 10.99
CA ARG A 2 -10.09 -8.82 11.10
C ARG A 2 -10.36 -9.22 12.56
N ASP A 3 -9.77 -8.49 13.51
CA ASP A 3 -9.93 -8.74 14.93
C ASP A 3 -11.24 -8.13 15.45
N PRO A 4 -12.12 -8.91 16.10
CA PRO A 4 -13.35 -8.42 16.70
C PRO A 4 -13.13 -7.23 17.68
N ALA A 5 -12.12 -7.31 18.54
CA ALA A 5 -11.77 -6.23 19.46
C ALA A 5 -11.39 -4.93 18.73
N GLY A 6 -10.64 -5.04 17.61
CA GLY A 6 -10.31 -3.90 16.78
C GLY A 6 -11.52 -3.22 16.13
N ARG A 7 -12.57 -3.99 15.81
CA ARG A 7 -13.85 -3.45 15.31
C ARG A 7 -14.61 -2.69 16.39
N GLU A 8 -14.68 -3.25 17.59
CA GLU A 8 -15.32 -2.59 18.73
C GLU A 8 -14.63 -1.26 19.08
N ILE A 9 -13.30 -1.21 19.02
CA ILE A 9 -12.55 0.03 19.23
C ILE A 9 -12.91 1.06 18.16
N ARG A 10 -12.98 0.67 16.87
CA ARG A 10 -13.36 1.59 15.78
C ARG A 10 -14.79 2.12 15.94
N SER A 11 -15.74 1.31 16.40
CA SER A 11 -17.12 1.75 16.62
C SER A 11 -17.29 2.75 17.78
N ALA A 12 -16.28 2.91 18.63
CA ALA A 12 -16.27 3.93 19.67
C ALA A 12 -15.91 5.34 19.16
N PHE A 13 -15.37 5.45 17.93
CA PHE A 13 -15.10 6.73 17.30
C PHE A 13 -16.33 7.18 16.49
N VAL A 14 -17.01 8.17 17.00
CA VAL A 14 -18.25 8.74 16.44
C VAL A 14 -18.02 10.22 16.06
N PRO A 15 -18.85 10.79 15.19
CA PRO A 15 -18.81 12.22 14.89
C PRO A 15 -18.98 13.06 16.15
N GLY A 16 -18.26 14.18 16.24
CA GLY A 16 -18.43 15.17 17.30
C GLY A 16 -19.75 15.91 17.19
N GLU A 17 -20.08 16.69 18.21
CA GLU A 17 -21.28 17.52 18.23
C GLU A 17 -21.30 18.49 17.02
N GLY A 18 -22.41 18.52 16.28
CA GLY A 18 -22.57 19.32 15.08
C GLY A 18 -22.15 18.65 13.78
N PHE A 19 -21.67 17.40 13.80
CA PHE A 19 -21.37 16.59 12.63
C PHE A 19 -22.34 15.42 12.50
N GLU A 20 -22.64 15.00 11.26
CA GLU A 20 -23.64 13.95 11.01
C GLU A 20 -23.04 12.56 10.76
N SER A 21 -21.79 12.50 10.27
CA SER A 21 -21.16 11.23 9.92
C SER A 21 -19.63 11.34 9.91
N LEU A 22 -18.96 10.16 9.80
CA LEU A 22 -17.54 10.05 9.48
C LEU A 22 -17.37 9.57 8.04
N LEU A 23 -16.45 10.20 7.32
CA LEU A 23 -15.93 9.73 6.04
C LEU A 23 -14.57 9.04 6.29
N SER A 24 -14.43 7.80 5.86
CA SER A 24 -13.17 7.09 5.73
C SER A 24 -12.74 7.11 4.26
N SER A 25 -11.50 7.51 3.99
CA SER A 25 -10.88 7.51 2.66
C SER A 25 -9.55 6.81 2.74
N ASP A 26 -9.41 5.66 2.05
CA ASP A 26 -8.26 4.75 2.17
C ASP A 26 -7.65 4.46 0.80
N TYR A 27 -6.33 4.53 0.70
CA TYR A 27 -5.63 4.16 -0.53
C TYR A 27 -5.71 2.66 -0.79
N SER A 28 -6.13 2.30 -1.99
CA SER A 28 -6.15 0.92 -2.43
C SER A 28 -4.75 0.46 -2.85
N GLN A 29 -4.10 -0.40 -2.05
CA GLN A 29 -2.84 -1.08 -2.39
C GLN A 29 -1.69 -0.11 -2.74
N VAL A 30 -1.59 1.01 -2.05
CA VAL A 30 -0.65 2.09 -2.36
C VAL A 30 0.81 1.61 -2.48
N GLU A 31 1.26 0.73 -1.60
CA GLU A 31 2.64 0.21 -1.63
C GLU A 31 2.94 -0.60 -2.89
N LEU A 32 1.99 -1.41 -3.37
CA LEU A 32 2.17 -2.18 -4.60
C LEU A 32 2.13 -1.28 -5.84
N ARG A 33 1.33 -0.20 -5.82
CA ARG A 33 1.30 0.82 -6.86
C ARG A 33 2.63 1.58 -6.92
N ILE A 34 3.18 1.95 -5.77
CA ILE A 34 4.52 2.57 -5.67
C ILE A 34 5.61 1.61 -6.15
N MET A 35 5.54 0.33 -5.80
CA MET A 35 6.48 -0.67 -6.28
C MET A 35 6.43 -0.80 -7.81
N ALA A 36 5.24 -0.81 -8.40
CA ALA A 36 5.07 -0.82 -9.85
C ALA A 36 5.67 0.42 -10.52
N ASP A 37 5.41 1.61 -9.96
CA ASP A 37 5.94 2.89 -10.45
C ASP A 37 7.47 2.92 -10.35
N LEU A 38 8.05 2.61 -9.20
CA LEU A 38 9.49 2.65 -8.94
C LEU A 38 10.28 1.60 -9.74
N SER A 39 9.71 0.41 -9.96
CA SER A 39 10.34 -0.63 -10.79
C SER A 39 10.21 -0.36 -12.28
N GLY A 40 9.21 0.39 -12.69
CA GLY A 40 8.86 0.58 -14.11
C GLY A 40 8.48 -0.73 -14.81
N ASP A 41 7.97 -1.71 -14.07
CA ASP A 41 7.54 -3.00 -14.63
C ASP A 41 6.22 -2.85 -15.38
N GLU A 42 6.28 -2.92 -16.69
CA GLU A 42 5.14 -2.66 -17.57
C GLU A 42 3.97 -3.63 -17.35
N ALA A 43 4.27 -4.91 -17.07
CA ALA A 43 3.23 -5.91 -16.82
C ALA A 43 2.51 -5.63 -15.49
N LEU A 44 3.24 -5.17 -14.47
CA LEU A 44 2.66 -4.80 -13.18
C LEU A 44 1.87 -3.48 -13.27
N ILE A 45 2.39 -2.49 -14.01
CA ILE A 45 1.68 -1.23 -14.29
C ILE A 45 0.37 -1.50 -15.02
N GLU A 46 0.39 -2.35 -16.05
CA GLU A 46 -0.79 -2.73 -16.81
C GLU A 46 -1.80 -3.49 -15.95
N ALA A 47 -1.35 -4.33 -15.02
CA ALA A 47 -2.24 -5.00 -14.07
C ALA A 47 -3.11 -4.02 -13.28
N PHE A 48 -2.54 -2.89 -12.85
CA PHE A 48 -3.30 -1.83 -12.18
C PHE A 48 -4.22 -1.05 -13.13
N ARG A 49 -3.79 -0.82 -14.36
CA ARG A 49 -4.58 -0.06 -15.36
C ARG A 49 -5.73 -0.86 -15.95
N SER A 50 -5.68 -2.18 -15.87
CA SER A 50 -6.68 -3.08 -16.50
C SER A 50 -8.09 -2.94 -15.95
N GLY A 51 -8.29 -2.33 -14.78
CA GLY A 51 -9.58 -2.22 -14.08
C GLY A 51 -10.12 -3.56 -13.53
N LYS A 52 -9.34 -4.66 -13.63
CA LYS A 52 -9.68 -5.99 -13.10
C LYS A 52 -9.27 -6.10 -11.63
N ASP A 53 -9.73 -7.17 -10.95
CA ASP A 53 -9.16 -7.52 -9.65
C ASP A 53 -7.66 -7.74 -9.79
N PHE A 54 -6.88 -6.82 -9.23
CA PHE A 54 -5.42 -6.78 -9.37
C PHE A 54 -4.76 -8.12 -9.01
N HIS A 55 -5.10 -8.69 -7.84
CA HIS A 55 -4.47 -9.93 -7.41
C HIS A 55 -4.87 -11.13 -8.26
N LYS A 56 -6.10 -11.14 -8.79
CA LYS A 56 -6.58 -12.17 -9.70
C LYS A 56 -5.89 -12.06 -11.07
N TYR A 57 -5.72 -10.84 -11.56
CA TYR A 57 -5.01 -10.58 -12.81
C TYR A 57 -3.52 -10.94 -12.71
N VAL A 58 -2.82 -10.49 -11.65
CA VAL A 58 -1.42 -10.86 -11.40
C VAL A 58 -1.27 -12.38 -11.26
N ALA A 59 -2.21 -13.06 -10.58
CA ALA A 59 -2.20 -14.50 -10.48
C ALA A 59 -2.32 -15.17 -11.86
N SER A 60 -3.16 -14.65 -12.76
CA SER A 60 -3.30 -15.19 -14.12
C SER A 60 -1.98 -15.13 -14.90
N LEU A 61 -1.23 -14.04 -14.75
CA LEU A 61 0.09 -13.90 -15.39
C LEU A 61 1.12 -14.87 -14.79
N VAL A 62 1.15 -14.98 -13.47
CA VAL A 62 2.13 -15.82 -12.75
C VAL A 62 1.88 -17.31 -13.01
N TYR A 63 0.62 -17.75 -12.98
CA TYR A 63 0.26 -19.16 -13.23
C TYR A 63 0.08 -19.50 -14.71
N GLY A 64 0.02 -18.50 -15.60
CA GLY A 64 -0.17 -18.69 -17.04
C GLY A 64 -1.56 -19.26 -17.40
N ILE A 65 -2.60 -18.91 -16.65
CA ILE A 65 -3.98 -19.38 -16.87
C ILE A 65 -4.96 -18.20 -16.98
N PRO A 66 -6.14 -18.37 -17.60
CA PRO A 66 -7.13 -17.29 -17.72
C PRO A 66 -7.54 -16.72 -16.35
N VAL A 67 -7.85 -15.43 -16.30
CA VAL A 67 -8.23 -14.73 -15.07
C VAL A 67 -9.45 -15.37 -14.40
N ASP A 68 -10.40 -15.84 -15.18
CA ASP A 68 -11.63 -16.43 -14.67
C ASP A 68 -11.42 -17.82 -14.02
N ASP A 69 -10.35 -18.52 -14.40
CA ASP A 69 -9.98 -19.83 -13.87
C ASP A 69 -9.12 -19.74 -12.59
N ILE A 70 -8.72 -18.53 -12.16
CA ILE A 70 -7.95 -18.31 -10.94
C ILE A 70 -8.78 -18.64 -9.71
N THR A 71 -8.30 -19.60 -8.93
CA THR A 71 -8.90 -19.99 -7.65
C THR A 71 -8.65 -18.94 -6.56
N SER A 72 -9.48 -18.98 -5.50
CA SER A 72 -9.28 -18.12 -4.31
C SER A 72 -7.92 -18.34 -3.63
N ASP A 73 -7.43 -19.58 -3.62
CA ASP A 73 -6.12 -19.92 -3.04
C ASP A 73 -4.97 -19.34 -3.87
N GLN A 74 -5.01 -19.50 -5.19
CA GLN A 74 -4.01 -18.91 -6.10
C GLN A 74 -3.98 -17.38 -5.98
N ARG A 75 -5.15 -16.74 -5.95
CA ARG A 75 -5.26 -15.31 -5.72
C ARG A 75 -4.64 -14.90 -4.36
N SER A 76 -4.93 -15.65 -3.30
CA SER A 76 -4.41 -15.40 -1.96
C SER A 76 -2.90 -15.63 -1.87
N HIS A 77 -2.38 -16.65 -2.54
CA HIS A 77 -0.95 -16.93 -2.63
C HIS A 77 -0.21 -15.76 -3.31
N VAL A 78 -0.71 -15.31 -4.46
CA VAL A 78 -0.08 -14.17 -5.18
C VAL A 78 -0.21 -12.88 -4.39
N LYS A 79 -1.34 -12.62 -3.72
CA LYS A 79 -1.49 -11.48 -2.83
C LYS A 79 -0.43 -11.49 -1.73
N ALA A 80 -0.30 -12.60 -1.00
CA ALA A 80 0.68 -12.71 0.08
C ALA A 80 2.14 -12.61 -0.44
N MET A 81 2.40 -13.13 -1.63
CA MET A 81 3.72 -13.03 -2.27
C MET A 81 4.05 -11.61 -2.69
N SER A 82 3.14 -10.89 -3.36
CA SER A 82 3.38 -9.51 -3.79
C SER A 82 3.76 -8.59 -2.62
N TYR A 83 3.01 -8.68 -1.51
CA TYR A 83 3.36 -7.95 -0.29
C TYR A 83 4.63 -8.49 0.37
N GLY A 84 4.76 -9.81 0.46
CA GLY A 84 5.93 -10.46 1.06
C GLY A 84 7.24 -10.06 0.39
N LEU A 85 7.27 -9.97 -0.94
CA LEU A 85 8.45 -9.55 -1.70
C LEU A 85 8.75 -8.07 -1.49
N ALA A 86 7.74 -7.21 -1.47
CA ALA A 86 7.90 -5.79 -1.15
C ALA A 86 8.49 -5.57 0.26
N TYR A 87 8.21 -6.48 1.20
CA TYR A 87 8.75 -6.45 2.56
C TYR A 87 10.02 -7.26 2.75
N GLY A 88 10.61 -7.80 1.68
CA GLY A 88 11.85 -8.58 1.77
C GLY A 88 11.68 -9.93 2.46
N LEU A 89 10.51 -10.55 2.38
CA LEU A 89 10.23 -11.83 2.98
C LEU A 89 11.09 -12.93 2.31
N SER A 90 11.77 -13.74 3.14
CA SER A 90 12.53 -14.87 2.62
C SER A 90 11.62 -15.97 2.06
N THR A 91 12.17 -16.85 1.20
CA THR A 91 11.42 -18.02 0.69
C THR A 91 10.86 -18.89 1.83
N TYR A 92 11.60 -19.03 2.93
CA TYR A 92 11.11 -19.75 4.11
C TYR A 92 9.94 -19.01 4.78
N GLY A 93 10.05 -17.70 4.98
CA GLY A 93 8.96 -16.87 5.52
C GLY A 93 7.71 -16.92 4.64
N LEU A 94 7.88 -16.88 3.32
CA LEU A 94 6.79 -17.02 2.35
C LEU A 94 6.12 -18.40 2.47
N ALA A 95 6.91 -19.49 2.55
CA ALA A 95 6.41 -20.84 2.72
C ALA A 95 5.54 -20.98 3.99
N GLN A 96 6.00 -20.41 5.11
CA GLN A 96 5.25 -20.41 6.37
C GLN A 96 3.95 -19.62 6.26
N GLN A 97 3.99 -18.43 5.64
CA GLN A 97 2.80 -17.58 5.48
C GLN A 97 1.75 -18.23 4.57
N LEU A 98 2.18 -18.88 3.50
CA LEU A 98 1.30 -19.56 2.55
C LEU A 98 0.90 -20.98 3.00
N LYS A 99 1.53 -21.52 4.04
CA LYS A 99 1.35 -22.90 4.53
C LYS A 99 1.65 -23.96 3.44
N ILE A 100 2.67 -23.70 2.61
CA ILE A 100 3.14 -24.58 1.55
C ILE A 100 4.58 -25.03 1.82
N LYS A 101 5.09 -25.99 1.03
CA LYS A 101 6.49 -26.46 1.15
C LYS A 101 7.46 -25.38 0.67
N PRO A 102 8.69 -25.28 1.25
CA PRO A 102 9.68 -24.30 0.82
C PRO A 102 10.03 -24.37 -0.67
N LYS A 103 10.10 -25.57 -1.25
CA LYS A 103 10.35 -25.79 -2.68
C LYS A 103 9.22 -25.22 -3.56
N GLU A 104 7.99 -25.32 -3.10
CA GLU A 104 6.83 -24.78 -3.79
C GLU A 104 6.80 -23.23 -3.71
N ALA A 105 7.12 -22.67 -2.55
CA ALA A 105 7.29 -21.22 -2.38
C ALA A 105 8.42 -20.66 -3.25
N GLU A 106 9.51 -21.39 -3.40
CA GLU A 106 10.63 -21.02 -4.29
C GLU A 106 10.20 -21.04 -5.75
N SER A 107 9.50 -22.09 -6.18
CA SER A 107 8.96 -22.17 -7.54
C SER A 107 8.02 -21.00 -7.86
N LEU A 108 7.11 -20.70 -6.94
CA LEU A 108 6.17 -19.59 -7.10
C LEU A 108 6.87 -18.22 -7.15
N LYS A 109 7.88 -18.02 -6.31
CA LYS A 109 8.72 -16.81 -6.32
C LYS A 109 9.46 -16.66 -7.65
N ASN A 110 10.03 -17.74 -8.18
CA ASN A 110 10.73 -17.73 -9.46
C ASN A 110 9.77 -17.42 -10.63
N GLN A 111 8.56 -17.97 -10.62
CA GLN A 111 7.52 -17.65 -11.59
C GLN A 111 7.11 -16.16 -11.53
N TYR A 112 6.95 -15.64 -10.32
CA TYR A 112 6.64 -14.22 -10.12
C TYR A 112 7.72 -13.31 -10.71
N PHE A 113 8.98 -13.57 -10.41
CA PHE A 113 10.09 -12.78 -10.95
C PHE A 113 10.37 -13.02 -12.43
N ALA A 114 10.01 -14.18 -12.97
CA ALA A 114 10.02 -14.39 -14.42
C ALA A 114 8.94 -13.55 -15.13
N THR A 115 7.81 -13.32 -14.47
CA THR A 115 6.72 -12.48 -14.98
C THR A 115 7.04 -10.98 -14.80
N PHE A 116 7.61 -10.60 -13.65
CA PHE A 116 7.89 -9.21 -13.26
C PHE A 116 9.39 -8.99 -13.05
N GLY A 117 10.14 -9.09 -14.16
CA GLY A 117 11.61 -9.02 -14.11
C GLY A 117 12.15 -7.69 -13.63
N LYS A 118 11.52 -6.56 -14.00
CA LYS A 118 11.92 -5.23 -13.52
C LYS A 118 11.68 -5.02 -12.04
N VAL A 119 10.66 -5.67 -11.45
CA VAL A 119 10.48 -5.69 -9.99
C VAL A 119 11.66 -6.38 -9.32
N HIS A 120 12.10 -7.53 -9.85
CA HIS A 120 13.26 -8.25 -9.31
C HIS A 120 14.54 -7.40 -9.37
N GLU A 121 14.84 -6.85 -10.53
CA GLU A 121 16.00 -5.97 -10.75
C GLU A 121 15.98 -4.76 -9.81
N TYR A 122 14.81 -4.13 -9.64
CA TYR A 122 14.64 -3.00 -8.73
C TYR A 122 14.94 -3.39 -7.28
N LEU A 123 14.36 -4.48 -6.78
CA LEU A 123 14.57 -4.94 -5.41
C LEU A 123 16.05 -5.31 -5.15
N GLU A 124 16.73 -5.97 -6.10
CA GLU A 124 18.16 -6.27 -5.98
C GLU A 124 19.00 -4.98 -5.99
N SER A 125 18.65 -4.02 -6.84
CA SER A 125 19.34 -2.73 -6.91
C SER A 125 19.25 -1.93 -5.61
N LEU A 126 18.13 -2.01 -4.90
CA LEU A 126 17.94 -1.35 -3.60
C LEU A 126 18.94 -1.85 -2.56
N VAL A 127 19.13 -3.18 -2.47
CA VAL A 127 20.05 -3.78 -1.51
C VAL A 127 21.49 -3.41 -1.85
N SER A 128 21.90 -3.54 -3.12
CA SER A 128 23.25 -3.19 -3.55
C SER A 128 23.56 -1.71 -3.35
N SER A 129 22.65 -0.82 -3.74
CA SER A 129 22.78 0.62 -3.53
C SER A 129 22.83 0.99 -2.04
N ALA A 130 22.01 0.35 -1.20
CA ALA A 130 22.02 0.59 0.24
C ALA A 130 23.31 0.13 0.91
N ARG A 131 23.92 -0.98 0.46
CA ARG A 131 25.22 -1.44 0.95
C ARG A 131 26.34 -0.45 0.61
N GLU A 132 26.29 0.14 -0.58
CA GLU A 132 27.27 1.11 -1.05
C GLU A 132 27.11 2.46 -0.34
N LYS A 133 25.90 3.05 -0.41
CA LYS A 133 25.59 4.40 0.07
C LYS A 133 25.33 4.46 1.58
N GLY A 134 24.90 3.36 2.19
CA GLY A 134 24.50 3.30 3.60
C GLY A 134 23.06 3.77 3.88
N TYR A 135 22.31 4.11 2.84
CA TYR A 135 20.91 4.58 2.96
C TYR A 135 20.09 4.22 1.72
N THR A 136 18.78 4.35 1.84
CA THR A 136 17.83 4.38 0.72
C THR A 136 17.03 5.67 0.75
N GLU A 137 16.36 6.01 -0.36
CA GLU A 137 15.58 7.25 -0.52
C GLU A 137 14.16 6.94 -0.97
N THR A 138 13.22 7.80 -0.55
CA THR A 138 11.86 7.84 -1.10
C THR A 138 11.85 8.51 -2.47
N ILE A 139 10.70 8.48 -3.16
CA ILE A 139 10.50 9.22 -4.42
C ILE A 139 10.72 10.75 -4.29
N PHE A 140 10.67 11.27 -3.06
CA PHE A 140 10.94 12.68 -2.73
C PHE A 140 12.34 12.94 -2.15
N GLY A 141 13.23 11.93 -2.19
CA GLY A 141 14.60 12.06 -1.73
C GLY A 141 14.80 12.03 -0.22
N ARG A 142 13.77 11.66 0.57
CA ARG A 142 13.91 11.49 2.01
C ARG A 142 14.70 10.23 2.31
N ARG A 143 15.80 10.37 3.08
CA ARG A 143 16.76 9.31 3.34
C ARG A 143 16.47 8.53 4.61
N ARG A 144 16.68 7.22 4.55
CA ARG A 144 16.78 6.35 5.72
C ARG A 144 18.11 5.61 5.72
N TYR A 145 18.88 5.77 6.80
CA TYR A 145 20.22 5.20 6.97
C TYR A 145 20.15 3.81 7.62
N PHE A 146 21.07 2.92 7.20
CA PHE A 146 21.12 1.52 7.64
C PHE A 146 22.53 1.13 8.10
N PRO A 147 23.01 1.58 9.28
CA PRO A 147 24.34 1.22 9.79
C PRO A 147 24.50 -0.28 9.98
N GLY A 148 23.42 -1.02 10.20
CA GLY A 148 23.41 -2.47 10.33
C GLY A 148 23.88 -3.26 9.10
N LEU A 149 23.85 -2.65 7.90
CA LEU A 149 24.35 -3.31 6.67
C LEU A 149 25.85 -3.65 6.71
N LYS A 150 26.62 -2.95 7.54
CA LYS A 150 28.07 -3.18 7.74
C LYS A 150 28.37 -4.00 8.99
N SER A 151 27.37 -4.51 9.69
CA SER A 151 27.56 -5.31 10.92
C SER A 151 28.28 -6.62 10.64
N PRO A 152 29.21 -7.07 11.49
CA PRO A 152 29.78 -8.41 11.41
C PRO A 152 28.74 -9.50 11.72
N ASN A 153 27.68 -9.18 12.45
CA ASN A 153 26.60 -10.11 12.77
C ASN A 153 25.65 -10.27 11.58
N ARG A 154 25.52 -11.52 11.08
CA ARG A 154 24.68 -11.84 9.93
C ARG A 154 23.20 -11.51 10.16
N ALA A 155 22.65 -11.82 11.34
CA ALA A 155 21.25 -11.54 11.64
C ALA A 155 20.92 -10.04 11.60
N VAL A 156 21.87 -9.19 12.04
CA VAL A 156 21.75 -7.73 11.97
C VAL A 156 21.80 -7.25 10.51
N ARG A 157 22.70 -7.80 9.69
CA ARG A 157 22.76 -7.47 8.26
C ARG A 157 21.48 -7.87 7.54
N ASP A 158 21.02 -9.10 7.73
CA ASP A 158 19.80 -9.61 7.07
C ASP A 158 18.56 -8.77 7.47
N ALA A 159 18.49 -8.31 8.71
CA ALA A 159 17.43 -7.41 9.17
C ALA A 159 17.54 -6.01 8.51
N ALA A 160 18.77 -5.49 8.41
CA ALA A 160 19.01 -4.19 7.75
C ALA A 160 18.71 -4.23 6.25
N GLU A 161 19.01 -5.33 5.56
CA GLU A 161 18.69 -5.53 4.14
C GLU A 161 17.18 -5.57 3.91
N ARG A 162 16.42 -6.31 4.71
CA ARG A 162 14.95 -6.29 4.63
C ARG A 162 14.38 -4.90 4.88
N ALA A 163 14.92 -4.19 5.86
CA ALA A 163 14.51 -2.82 6.13
C ALA A 163 14.85 -1.84 4.99
N ALA A 164 15.98 -2.05 4.30
CA ALA A 164 16.41 -1.26 3.16
C ALA A 164 15.54 -1.51 1.91
N LEU A 165 15.06 -2.74 1.71
CA LEU A 165 14.08 -3.07 0.66
C LEU A 165 12.75 -2.35 0.86
N ASN A 166 12.25 -2.37 2.09
CA ASN A 166 10.93 -1.86 2.41
C ASN A 166 10.87 -0.32 2.52
N ALA A 167 11.96 0.32 2.97
CA ALA A 167 11.96 1.73 3.31
C ALA A 167 11.62 2.68 2.14
N PRO A 168 12.06 2.49 0.89
CA PRO A 168 11.66 3.34 -0.22
C PRO A 168 10.17 3.27 -0.51
N ILE A 169 9.59 2.09 -0.47
CA ILE A 169 8.16 1.84 -0.77
C ILE A 169 7.29 2.43 0.33
N GLN A 170 7.48 2.00 1.58
CA GLN A 170 6.71 2.53 2.73
C GLN A 170 6.96 4.01 2.97
N GLY A 171 8.21 4.45 2.82
CA GLY A 171 8.55 5.85 2.98
C GLY A 171 7.88 6.73 1.94
N SER A 172 7.83 6.29 0.68
CA SER A 172 7.13 7.02 -0.39
C SER A 172 5.62 7.04 -0.16
N ALA A 173 5.02 5.94 0.31
CA ALA A 173 3.62 5.92 0.71
C ALA A 173 3.31 6.94 1.81
N ALA A 174 4.17 7.02 2.83
CA ALA A 174 4.04 8.00 3.91
C ALA A 174 4.20 9.45 3.42
N ASP A 175 5.08 9.70 2.46
CA ASP A 175 5.27 11.04 1.88
C ASP A 175 4.05 11.43 1.02
N ILE A 176 3.52 10.51 0.22
CA ILE A 176 2.28 10.71 -0.55
C ILE A 176 1.12 11.02 0.38
N MET A 177 0.96 10.24 1.45
CA MET A 177 -0.11 10.45 2.44
C MET A 177 -0.03 11.84 3.09
N LYS A 178 1.16 12.34 3.40
CA LYS A 178 1.31 13.71 3.95
C LYS A 178 0.91 14.78 2.96
N ILE A 179 1.26 14.63 1.68
CA ILE A 179 0.85 15.55 0.62
C ILE A 179 -0.67 15.50 0.45
N ALA A 180 -1.24 14.30 0.41
CA ALA A 180 -2.69 14.08 0.30
C ALA A 180 -3.45 14.74 1.46
N MET A 181 -2.95 14.57 2.70
CA MET A 181 -3.55 15.16 3.89
C MET A 181 -3.58 16.69 3.82
N ILE A 182 -2.49 17.33 3.39
CA ILE A 182 -2.42 18.79 3.24
C ILE A 182 -3.38 19.24 2.17
N ARG A 183 -3.38 18.60 1.00
CA ARG A 183 -4.28 18.94 -0.11
C ARG A 183 -5.75 18.75 0.25
N ALA A 184 -6.10 17.68 0.97
CA ALA A 184 -7.47 17.45 1.43
C ALA A 184 -7.91 18.54 2.42
N TYR A 185 -7.03 18.92 3.35
CA TYR A 185 -7.30 20.03 4.26
C TYR A 185 -7.52 21.34 3.52
N ASP A 186 -6.61 21.71 2.61
CA ASP A 186 -6.71 22.94 1.84
C ASP A 186 -7.98 22.95 0.98
N ALA A 187 -8.33 21.86 0.32
CA ALA A 187 -9.53 21.73 -0.50
C ALA A 187 -10.82 21.93 0.30
N LEU A 188 -10.90 21.36 1.52
CA LEU A 188 -12.05 21.59 2.41
C LEU A 188 -12.16 23.05 2.85
N GLN A 189 -11.02 23.70 3.16
CA GLN A 189 -10.98 25.12 3.55
C GLN A 189 -11.36 26.05 2.39
N GLU A 190 -10.80 25.84 1.21
CA GLU A 190 -11.07 26.64 0.01
C GLU A 190 -12.53 26.55 -0.42
N ALA A 191 -13.18 25.39 -0.21
CA ALA A 191 -14.60 25.19 -0.46
C ALA A 191 -15.50 25.77 0.66
N ASN A 192 -14.92 26.36 1.71
CA ASN A 192 -15.63 26.88 2.90
C ASN A 192 -16.54 25.84 3.56
N LEU A 193 -16.15 24.56 3.60
CA LEU A 193 -16.91 23.50 4.26
C LEU A 193 -16.66 23.52 5.77
N GLY A 194 -17.69 23.13 6.53
CA GLY A 194 -17.60 22.86 7.96
C GLY A 194 -16.99 21.50 8.28
N SER A 195 -16.99 20.59 7.30
CA SER A 195 -16.35 19.27 7.41
C SER A 195 -14.85 19.39 7.64
N ARG A 196 -14.28 18.51 8.48
CA ARG A 196 -12.87 18.63 8.90
C ARG A 196 -12.14 17.29 9.02
N LEU A 197 -10.87 17.30 8.66
CA LEU A 197 -9.96 16.18 8.85
C LEU A 197 -9.67 16.01 10.35
N ILE A 198 -9.84 14.79 10.87
CA ILE A 198 -9.63 14.49 12.30
C ILE A 198 -8.55 13.46 12.57
N LEU A 199 -8.38 12.45 11.70
CA LEU A 199 -7.39 11.39 11.89
C LEU A 199 -6.68 11.04 10.57
N GLN A 200 -5.43 10.64 10.69
CA GLN A 200 -4.65 9.95 9.65
C GLN A 200 -4.10 8.66 10.27
N ILE A 201 -4.39 7.52 9.66
CA ILE A 201 -4.01 6.21 10.17
C ILE A 201 -3.52 5.37 8.98
N HIS A 202 -2.24 5.00 8.98
CA HIS A 202 -1.61 4.29 7.87
C HIS A 202 -1.81 5.02 6.52
N ASP A 203 -2.66 4.48 5.67
CA ASP A 203 -3.05 4.96 4.34
C ASP A 203 -4.49 5.50 4.28
N GLU A 204 -5.11 5.74 5.44
CA GLU A 204 -6.48 6.19 5.63
C GLU A 204 -6.55 7.62 6.19
N LEU A 205 -7.45 8.45 5.65
CA LEU A 205 -7.88 9.71 6.22
C LEU A 205 -9.31 9.60 6.75
N VAL A 206 -9.57 10.12 7.95
CA VAL A 206 -10.89 10.20 8.54
C VAL A 206 -11.32 11.65 8.69
N VAL A 207 -12.51 11.97 8.19
CA VAL A 207 -13.09 13.33 8.16
C VAL A 207 -14.43 13.31 8.87
N GLU A 208 -14.69 14.27 9.75
CA GLU A 208 -16.04 14.57 10.25
C GLU A 208 -16.81 15.37 9.22
N ILE A 209 -18.00 14.92 8.88
CA ILE A 209 -18.86 15.52 7.85
C ILE A 209 -19.91 16.42 8.52
N ALA A 210 -19.89 17.69 8.15
CA ALA A 210 -20.93 18.64 8.56
C ALA A 210 -22.25 18.37 7.79
N PRO A 211 -23.42 18.74 8.37
CA PRO A 211 -24.71 18.47 7.77
C PRO A 211 -24.84 18.98 6.33
N GLY A 212 -25.21 18.07 5.43
CA GLY A 212 -25.42 18.36 4.01
C GLY A 212 -24.16 18.45 3.14
N GLU A 213 -22.96 18.24 3.68
CA GLU A 213 -21.68 18.37 2.95
C GLU A 213 -21.12 17.04 2.42
N GLU A 214 -21.77 15.91 2.71
CA GLU A 214 -21.26 14.56 2.43
C GLU A 214 -20.70 14.39 1.01
N LYS A 215 -21.48 14.72 -0.01
CA LYS A 215 -21.08 14.52 -1.40
C LYS A 215 -19.88 15.39 -1.79
N GLN A 216 -19.90 16.65 -1.37
CA GLN A 216 -18.86 17.60 -1.73
C GLN A 216 -17.55 17.28 -0.99
N ALA A 217 -17.61 17.04 0.31
CA ALA A 217 -16.45 16.69 1.11
C ALA A 217 -15.81 15.36 0.63
N THR A 218 -16.63 14.33 0.36
CA THR A 218 -16.15 13.07 -0.19
C THR A 218 -15.42 13.25 -1.52
N ALA A 219 -15.99 14.02 -2.45
CA ALA A 219 -15.39 14.28 -3.75
C ALA A 219 -14.04 15.01 -3.62
N LEU A 220 -13.98 16.06 -2.79
CA LEU A 220 -12.75 16.84 -2.57
C LEU A 220 -11.64 16.03 -1.92
N VAL A 221 -11.95 15.25 -0.87
CA VAL A 221 -10.96 14.42 -0.18
C VAL A 221 -10.44 13.33 -1.10
N LYS A 222 -11.33 12.64 -1.81
CA LYS A 222 -10.96 11.61 -2.78
C LYS A 222 -10.06 12.17 -3.87
N ASP A 223 -10.44 13.27 -4.51
CA ASP A 223 -9.65 13.93 -5.56
C ASP A 223 -8.27 14.37 -5.04
N ALA A 224 -8.21 14.97 -3.86
CA ALA A 224 -6.95 15.39 -3.24
C ALA A 224 -5.99 14.21 -2.97
N MET A 225 -6.53 13.06 -2.60
CA MET A 225 -5.74 11.84 -2.39
C MET A 225 -5.31 11.21 -3.72
N GLU A 226 -6.23 10.99 -4.66
CA GLU A 226 -5.94 10.36 -5.96
C GLU A 226 -4.93 11.16 -6.79
N HIS A 227 -4.94 12.48 -6.67
CA HIS A 227 -4.06 13.39 -7.38
C HIS A 227 -2.94 13.99 -6.50
N ALA A 228 -2.65 13.37 -5.34
CA ALA A 228 -1.59 13.85 -4.45
C ALA A 228 -0.23 13.95 -5.15
N VAL A 229 0.07 13.01 -6.03
CA VAL A 229 1.28 12.96 -6.85
C VAL A 229 0.97 12.40 -8.24
N THR A 230 1.88 12.64 -9.19
CA THR A 230 1.79 12.03 -10.53
C THR A 230 2.68 10.79 -10.56
N THR A 231 2.08 9.64 -10.83
CA THR A 231 2.74 8.33 -10.93
C THR A 231 2.31 7.61 -12.22
N ALA A 232 3.10 6.66 -12.68
CA ALA A 232 2.75 5.82 -13.85
C ALA A 232 1.51 4.96 -13.58
N VAL A 233 1.29 4.60 -12.30
CA VAL A 233 0.13 3.85 -11.84
C VAL A 233 -0.82 4.82 -11.14
N PRO A 234 -2.09 4.94 -11.57
CA PRO A 234 -3.06 5.79 -10.87
C PRO A 234 -3.19 5.39 -9.40
N LEU A 235 -3.24 6.37 -8.51
CA LEU A 235 -3.64 6.14 -7.13
C LEU A 235 -5.17 6.00 -7.10
N ASP A 236 -5.64 5.00 -6.37
CA ASP A 236 -7.07 4.70 -6.24
C ASP A 236 -7.47 4.76 -4.78
N VAL A 237 -8.58 5.44 -4.49
CA VAL A 237 -9.06 5.69 -3.14
C VAL A 237 -10.48 5.16 -2.97
N SER A 238 -10.62 4.24 -2.01
CA SER A 238 -11.92 3.78 -1.55
C SER A 238 -12.46 4.74 -0.50
N THR A 239 -13.75 5.04 -0.57
CA THR A 239 -14.43 5.94 0.38
C THR A 239 -15.66 5.29 0.97
N GLY A 240 -15.91 5.47 2.25
CA GLY A 240 -17.13 5.04 2.93
C GLY A 240 -17.59 6.04 3.97
N ILE A 241 -18.89 6.07 4.21
CA ILE A 241 -19.56 6.96 5.16
C ILE A 241 -20.25 6.11 6.23
N GLY A 242 -20.17 6.54 7.48
CA GLY A 242 -20.81 5.84 8.58
C GLY A 242 -21.08 6.73 9.79
N SER A 243 -21.98 6.27 10.66
CA SER A 243 -22.26 6.92 11.94
C SER A 243 -21.14 6.69 12.98
N ASP A 244 -20.23 5.79 12.67
CA ASP A 244 -18.98 5.56 13.40
C ASP A 244 -17.87 5.13 12.45
N TRP A 245 -16.63 5.10 12.91
CA TRP A 245 -15.49 4.75 12.06
C TRP A 245 -15.53 3.30 11.56
N GLN A 246 -16.12 2.35 12.31
CA GLN A 246 -16.22 0.95 11.85
C GLN A 246 -17.19 0.83 10.67
N LEU A 247 -18.30 1.58 10.68
CA LEU A 247 -19.28 1.61 9.60
C LEU A 247 -18.79 2.42 8.38
N ALA A 248 -17.93 3.42 8.59
CA ALA A 248 -17.29 4.17 7.52
C ALA A 248 -16.14 3.40 6.84
N ALA A 249 -15.47 2.49 7.56
CA ALA A 249 -14.34 1.71 7.03
C ALA A 249 -14.80 0.65 6.01
N HIS A 250 -13.90 0.29 5.06
CA HIS A 250 -14.13 -0.65 3.95
C HIS A 250 -13.71 -2.08 4.28
#